data_037ea4476f33d5951bbed18e4334b62c
#
_entry.id   037ea4476f33d5951bbed18e4334b62c
#
_cell.length_a   1.000
_cell.length_b   1.000
_cell.length_c   1.000
_cell.angle_alpha   90.00
_cell.angle_beta   90.00
_cell.angle_gamma   90.00
#
_symmetry.space_group_name_H-M   'P 1'
#
loop_
_entity.id
_entity.type
_entity.pdbx_description
1 polymer ?
#
loop_
_entity_poly.entity_id
_entity_poly.type
_entity_poly.pdbx_seq_one_letter_code
_entity_poly.pdbx_strand_id
1 'polypeptide(L)'
;ALSKKVSNFDWNNLWIACLITAPAVIFHELAHKLVALSYGLQATFHAAYFWLSFGIIMKLLNTGFIFFVPGYVSFSGPTSPLQSALIAFAGPFLNLVLWFSCWAILKFKMIHMTTRTMQIIAATRFINGFLFIFNMIPLGFFDGAKVLEGIVYYFSG
;
A
#
# COMPACT_ATOMS: atom_id res chain seq x y z
N ALA A 1 -37.34 7.00 20.41
CA ALA A 1 -36.46 8.03 19.78
C ALA A 1 -35.03 7.57 19.95
N LEU A 2 -34.42 6.98 18.88
CA LEU A 2 -33.00 6.62 18.83
C LEU A 2 -32.22 7.89 18.52
N SER A 3 -31.67 8.53 19.56
CA SER A 3 -30.66 9.58 19.40
C SER A 3 -29.42 8.93 18.81
N LYS A 4 -29.16 9.12 17.50
CA LYS A 4 -27.86 8.88 16.88
C LYS A 4 -26.85 9.77 17.61
N LYS A 5 -26.05 9.21 18.52
CA LYS A 5 -24.83 9.85 19.02
C LYS A 5 -23.98 10.19 17.79
N VAL A 6 -23.94 11.44 17.39
CA VAL A 6 -22.93 11.95 16.47
C VAL A 6 -21.61 11.73 17.19
N SER A 7 -20.81 10.75 16.75
CA SER A 7 -19.50 10.51 17.32
C SER A 7 -18.68 11.76 17.04
N ASN A 8 -18.24 12.44 18.08
CA ASN A 8 -17.31 13.55 17.95
C ASN A 8 -16.11 13.06 17.17
N PHE A 9 -15.75 13.78 16.11
CA PHE A 9 -14.61 13.45 15.26
C PHE A 9 -13.33 13.47 16.11
N ASP A 10 -12.68 12.31 16.24
CA ASP A 10 -11.49 12.16 17.08
C ASP A 10 -10.22 12.42 16.25
N TRP A 11 -9.68 13.61 16.39
CA TRP A 11 -8.45 14.05 15.74
C TRP A 11 -7.24 13.15 16.06
N ASN A 12 -7.15 12.63 17.30
CA ASN A 12 -6.06 11.75 17.70
C ASN A 12 -6.08 10.43 16.92
N ASN A 13 -7.26 9.84 16.76
CA ASN A 13 -7.41 8.61 15.98
C ASN A 13 -7.11 8.86 14.50
N LEU A 14 -7.47 10.01 13.95
CA LEU A 14 -7.11 10.38 12.58
C LEU A 14 -5.58 10.49 12.42
N TRP A 15 -4.90 11.22 13.32
CA TRP A 15 -3.45 11.35 13.26
C TRP A 15 -2.74 10.01 13.37
N ILE A 16 -3.18 9.12 14.25
CA ILE A 16 -2.62 7.76 14.38
C ILE A 16 -2.84 6.98 13.09
N ALA A 17 -4.04 7.02 12.51
CA ALA A 17 -4.33 6.37 11.24
C ALA A 17 -3.43 6.90 10.11
N CYS A 18 -3.24 8.21 10.00
CA CYS A 18 -2.34 8.82 9.02
C CYS A 18 -0.88 8.39 9.25
N LEU A 19 -0.40 8.40 10.49
CA LEU A 19 0.97 8.02 10.84
C LEU A 19 1.26 6.54 10.55
N ILE A 20 0.26 5.68 10.54
CA ILE A 20 0.41 4.25 10.20
C ILE A 20 0.29 4.05 8.69
N THR A 21 -0.71 4.66 8.06
CA THR A 21 -1.04 4.40 6.66
C THR A 21 -0.10 5.11 5.69
N ALA A 22 0.25 6.38 5.97
CA ALA A 22 1.08 7.16 5.06
C ALA A 22 2.47 6.53 4.83
N PRO A 23 3.23 6.11 5.88
CA PRO A 23 4.49 5.42 5.66
C PRO A 23 4.35 4.12 4.86
N ALA A 24 3.30 3.33 5.12
CA ALA A 24 3.08 2.07 4.41
C ALA A 24 2.92 2.28 2.90
N VAL A 25 2.19 3.33 2.49
CA VAL A 25 2.00 3.69 1.08
C VAL A 25 3.26 4.37 0.50
N ILE A 26 3.85 5.32 1.23
CA ILE A 26 5.05 6.04 0.75
C ILE A 26 6.20 5.06 0.50
N PHE A 27 6.44 4.13 1.41
CA PHE A 27 7.50 3.13 1.24
C PHE A 27 7.19 2.14 0.12
N HIS A 28 5.93 1.78 -0.08
CA HIS A 28 5.48 0.98 -1.22
C HIS A 28 5.85 1.66 -2.54
N GLU A 29 5.45 2.91 -2.74
CA GLU A 29 5.76 3.68 -3.95
C GLU A 29 7.27 3.94 -4.11
N LEU A 30 7.97 4.17 -3.00
CA LEU A 30 9.42 4.35 -3.01
C LEU A 30 10.13 3.08 -3.46
N ALA A 31 9.65 1.90 -3.09
CA ALA A 31 10.22 0.63 -3.53
C ALA A 31 10.12 0.47 -5.06
N HIS A 32 8.97 0.76 -5.68
CA HIS A 32 8.84 0.79 -7.12
C HIS A 32 9.84 1.72 -7.77
N LYS A 33 9.94 2.95 -7.24
CA LYS A 33 10.85 3.97 -7.75
C LYS A 33 12.32 3.53 -7.67
N LEU A 34 12.75 3.00 -6.55
CA LEU A 34 14.14 2.57 -6.35
C LEU A 34 14.51 1.43 -7.29
N VAL A 35 13.63 0.45 -7.48
CA VAL A 35 13.88 -0.65 -8.42
C VAL A 35 13.88 -0.15 -9.86
N ALA A 36 12.98 0.75 -10.25
CA ALA A 36 13.01 1.35 -11.58
C ALA A 36 14.31 2.12 -11.84
N LEU A 37 14.75 2.93 -10.87
CA LEU A 37 16.04 3.66 -10.95
C LEU A 37 17.24 2.70 -11.03
N SER A 38 17.23 1.55 -10.37
CA SER A 38 18.30 0.56 -10.44
C SER A 38 18.45 -0.06 -11.83
N TYR A 39 17.38 -0.06 -12.63
CA TYR A 39 17.42 -0.43 -14.06
C TYR A 39 17.77 0.74 -14.99
N GLY A 40 18.15 1.91 -14.45
CA GLY A 40 18.49 3.09 -15.24
C GLY A 40 17.29 3.82 -15.84
N LEU A 41 16.07 3.52 -15.40
CA LEU A 41 14.86 4.16 -15.87
C LEU A 41 14.62 5.48 -15.16
N GLN A 42 13.97 6.41 -15.85
CA GLN A 42 13.45 7.61 -15.20
C GLN A 42 12.16 7.27 -14.49
N ALA A 43 12.08 7.51 -13.18
CA ALA A 43 10.91 7.21 -12.38
C ALA A 43 10.39 8.45 -11.65
N THR A 44 9.12 8.78 -11.87
CA THR A 44 8.46 9.97 -11.32
C THR A 44 7.26 9.55 -10.48
N PHE A 45 7.15 10.13 -9.29
CA PHE A 45 5.97 9.97 -8.43
C PHE A 45 4.89 10.98 -8.85
N HIS A 46 3.67 10.50 -8.97
CA HIS A 46 2.48 11.30 -9.27
C HIS A 46 1.46 11.16 -8.16
N ALA A 47 0.94 12.30 -7.69
CA ALA A 47 -0.22 12.27 -6.81
C ALA A 47 -1.49 11.91 -7.61
N ALA A 48 -2.24 10.94 -7.12
CA ALA A 48 -3.44 10.44 -7.79
C ALA A 48 -4.69 11.26 -7.40
N TYR A 49 -4.70 12.55 -7.74
CA TYR A 49 -5.77 13.49 -7.32
C TYR A 49 -7.18 12.99 -7.66
N PHE A 50 -7.36 12.37 -8.82
CA PHE A 50 -8.64 11.80 -9.22
C PHE A 50 -9.11 10.72 -8.23
N TRP A 51 -8.25 9.76 -7.92
CA TRP A 51 -8.57 8.65 -7.01
C TRP A 51 -8.74 9.11 -5.57
N LEU A 52 -7.96 10.11 -5.15
CA LEU A 52 -8.13 10.76 -3.84
C LEU A 52 -9.51 11.43 -3.73
N SER A 53 -9.89 12.22 -4.74
CA SER A 53 -11.20 12.88 -4.77
C SER A 53 -12.33 11.86 -4.84
N PHE A 54 -12.20 10.82 -5.65
CA PHE A 54 -13.17 9.73 -5.75
C PHE A 54 -13.36 9.02 -4.41
N GLY A 55 -12.26 8.68 -3.71
CA GLY A 55 -12.33 8.07 -2.38
C GLY A 55 -13.03 8.96 -1.35
N ILE A 56 -12.80 10.27 -1.37
CA ILE A 56 -13.48 11.24 -0.51
C ILE A 56 -14.98 11.27 -0.82
N ILE A 57 -15.36 11.35 -2.10
CA ILE A 57 -16.77 11.36 -2.53
C ILE A 57 -17.48 10.07 -2.09
N MET A 58 -16.87 8.90 -2.31
CA MET A 58 -17.43 7.61 -1.88
C MET A 58 -17.62 7.55 -0.36
N LYS A 59 -16.69 8.12 0.41
CA LYS A 59 -16.81 8.23 1.86
C LYS A 59 -17.96 9.14 2.28
N LEU A 60 -18.12 10.30 1.61
CA LEU A 60 -19.21 11.24 1.88
C LEU A 60 -20.58 10.64 1.55
N LEU A 61 -20.67 9.85 0.49
CA LEU A 61 -21.87 9.12 0.09
C LEU A 61 -22.18 7.91 0.99
N ASN A 62 -21.32 7.63 1.96
CA ASN A 62 -21.47 6.53 2.92
C ASN A 62 -21.70 5.15 2.26
N THR A 63 -21.05 4.90 1.13
CA THR A 63 -21.19 3.68 0.32
C THR A 63 -20.62 2.42 0.98
N GLY A 64 -19.94 2.56 2.14
CA GLY A 64 -19.25 1.46 2.82
C GLY A 64 -17.92 1.08 2.17
N PHE A 65 -17.63 1.55 0.96
CA PHE A 65 -16.36 1.36 0.27
C PHE A 65 -15.41 2.52 0.57
N ILE A 66 -14.19 2.18 1.02
CA ILE A 66 -13.09 3.14 1.13
C ILE A 66 -12.07 2.74 0.07
N PHE A 67 -12.04 3.51 -1.03
CA PHE A 67 -11.05 3.38 -2.08
C PHE A 67 -10.05 4.52 -1.93
N PHE A 68 -8.79 4.19 -1.64
CA PHE A 68 -7.77 5.18 -1.36
C PHE A 68 -6.49 4.83 -2.12
N VAL A 69 -6.24 5.51 -3.22
CA VAL A 69 -4.99 5.49 -3.97
C VAL A 69 -4.40 6.88 -3.95
N PRO A 70 -3.40 7.16 -3.08
CA PRO A 70 -2.86 8.51 -2.90
C PRO A 70 -1.90 8.93 -4.01
N GLY A 71 -1.28 7.98 -4.69
CA GLY A 71 -0.31 8.23 -5.74
C GLY A 71 0.11 6.95 -6.45
N TYR A 72 0.95 7.11 -7.45
CA TYR A 72 1.58 6.03 -8.19
C TYR A 72 2.92 6.48 -8.78
N VAL A 73 3.81 5.53 -9.05
CA VAL A 73 5.07 5.78 -9.74
C VAL A 73 4.92 5.42 -11.22
N SER A 74 5.17 6.38 -12.11
CA SER A 74 5.38 6.11 -13.53
C SER A 74 6.88 6.00 -13.81
N PHE A 75 7.25 5.12 -14.72
CA PHE A 75 8.60 5.02 -15.23
C PHE A 75 8.61 5.04 -16.75
N SER A 76 9.67 5.57 -17.33
CA SER A 76 9.85 5.68 -18.78
C SER A 76 11.23 5.13 -19.18
N GLY A 77 11.26 4.49 -20.35
CA GLY A 77 12.41 3.81 -20.92
C GLY A 77 12.06 2.39 -21.38
N PRO A 78 12.93 1.78 -22.19
CA PRO A 78 12.72 0.41 -22.67
C PRO A 78 12.83 -0.57 -21.50
N THR A 79 11.79 -1.39 -21.31
CA THR A 79 11.75 -2.44 -20.29
C THR A 79 11.29 -3.75 -20.88
N SER A 80 11.90 -4.84 -20.42
CA SER A 80 11.34 -6.18 -20.67
C SER A 80 10.12 -6.42 -19.77
N PRO A 81 9.20 -7.32 -20.14
CA PRO A 81 8.09 -7.70 -19.29
C PRO A 81 8.51 -8.19 -17.90
N LEU A 82 9.64 -8.89 -17.82
CA LEU A 82 10.20 -9.35 -16.55
C LEU A 82 10.69 -8.18 -15.68
N GLN A 83 11.37 -7.18 -16.26
CA GLN A 83 11.78 -5.98 -15.52
C GLN A 83 10.57 -5.20 -15.01
N SER A 84 9.55 -5.03 -15.86
CA SER A 84 8.28 -4.40 -15.46
C SER A 84 7.61 -5.13 -14.30
N ALA A 85 7.60 -6.47 -14.33
CA ALA A 85 7.07 -7.29 -13.24
C ALA A 85 7.87 -7.14 -11.93
N LEU A 86 9.21 -7.10 -12.00
CA LEU A 86 10.06 -6.91 -10.82
C LEU A 86 9.88 -5.52 -10.21
N ILE A 87 9.76 -4.48 -11.05
CA ILE A 87 9.44 -3.12 -10.58
C ILE A 87 8.06 -3.13 -9.89
N ALA A 88 7.04 -3.72 -10.54
CA ALA A 88 5.70 -3.80 -9.99
C ALA A 88 5.63 -4.63 -8.69
N PHE A 89 6.43 -5.69 -8.56
CA PHE A 89 6.47 -6.50 -7.35
C PHE A 89 7.16 -5.81 -6.18
N ALA A 90 8.03 -4.83 -6.42
CA ALA A 90 8.86 -4.20 -5.38
C ALA A 90 8.02 -3.56 -4.24
N GLY A 91 6.94 -2.84 -4.58
CA GLY A 91 6.04 -2.24 -3.61
C GLY A 91 5.32 -3.29 -2.73
N PRO A 92 4.58 -4.22 -3.33
CA PRO A 92 3.96 -5.34 -2.61
C PRO A 92 4.97 -6.13 -1.77
N PHE A 93 6.16 -6.41 -2.30
CA PHE A 93 7.20 -7.12 -1.57
C PHE A 93 7.64 -6.38 -0.30
N LEU A 94 7.81 -5.06 -0.36
CA LEU A 94 8.13 -4.28 0.83
C LEU A 94 7.00 -4.32 1.87
N ASN A 95 5.75 -4.23 1.45
CA ASN A 95 4.61 -4.40 2.35
C ASN A 95 4.58 -5.80 2.98
N LEU A 96 4.92 -6.84 2.23
CA LEU A 96 5.04 -8.21 2.73
C LEU A 96 6.12 -8.31 3.82
N VAL A 97 7.30 -7.72 3.59
CA VAL A 97 8.40 -7.69 4.57
C VAL A 97 7.95 -6.97 5.84
N LEU A 98 7.32 -5.81 5.73
CA LEU A 98 6.81 -5.05 6.88
C LEU A 98 5.72 -5.82 7.63
N TRP A 99 4.82 -6.51 6.93
CA TRP A 99 3.80 -7.37 7.53
C TRP A 99 4.43 -8.48 8.38
N PHE A 100 5.39 -9.22 7.82
CA PHE A 100 6.10 -10.29 8.55
C PHE A 100 6.95 -9.74 9.70
N SER A 101 7.61 -8.60 9.53
CA SER A 101 8.39 -7.96 10.59
C SER A 101 7.51 -7.60 11.79
N CYS A 102 6.37 -6.95 11.55
CA CYS A 102 5.41 -6.63 12.60
C CYS A 102 4.84 -7.90 13.26
N TRP A 103 4.56 -8.95 12.47
CA TRP A 103 4.13 -10.24 13.02
C TRP A 103 5.19 -10.86 13.94
N ALA A 104 6.46 -10.86 13.52
CA ALA A 104 7.55 -11.40 14.31
C ALA A 104 7.74 -10.63 15.63
N ILE A 105 7.71 -9.28 15.56
CA ILE A 105 7.82 -8.41 16.76
C ILE A 105 6.73 -8.75 17.77
N LEU A 106 5.47 -8.87 17.32
CA LEU A 106 4.34 -9.19 18.18
C LEU A 106 4.40 -10.61 18.74
N LYS A 107 4.77 -11.59 17.89
CA LYS A 107 4.81 -13.01 18.28
C LYS A 107 5.92 -13.30 19.28
N PHE A 108 7.11 -12.78 19.04
CA PHE A 108 8.30 -13.07 19.82
C PHE A 108 8.56 -12.05 20.93
N LYS A 109 7.68 -11.03 21.06
CA LYS A 109 7.83 -9.94 22.07
C LYS A 109 9.23 -9.34 22.07
N MET A 110 9.77 -9.09 20.87
CA MET A 110 11.16 -8.67 20.65
C MET A 110 11.52 -7.33 21.32
N ILE A 111 10.52 -6.53 21.65
CA ILE A 111 10.68 -5.23 22.33
C ILE A 111 9.71 -5.15 23.51
N HIS A 112 10.07 -4.34 24.52
CA HIS A 112 9.14 -4.03 25.61
C HIS A 112 8.02 -3.13 25.08
N MET A 113 6.76 -3.59 25.17
CA MET A 113 5.63 -2.93 24.51
C MET A 113 4.57 -2.50 25.53
N THR A 114 4.19 -1.24 25.45
CA THR A 114 2.94 -0.78 26.04
C THR A 114 1.74 -1.28 25.23
N THR A 115 0.55 -1.26 25.80
CA THR A 115 -0.69 -1.59 25.09
C THR A 115 -0.86 -0.75 23.82
N ARG A 116 -0.51 0.56 23.89
CA ARG A 116 -0.57 1.47 22.74
C ARG A 116 0.42 1.07 21.65
N THR A 117 1.64 0.72 21.99
CA THR A 117 2.67 0.25 21.04
C THR A 117 2.21 -1.03 20.33
N MET A 118 1.63 -1.99 21.08
CA MET A 118 1.08 -3.22 20.50
C MET A 118 -0.04 -2.93 19.49
N GLN A 119 -0.94 -1.99 19.81
CA GLN A 119 -2.03 -1.58 18.91
C GLN A 119 -1.48 -0.95 17.62
N ILE A 120 -0.47 -0.08 17.72
CA ILE A 120 0.16 0.56 16.55
C ILE A 120 0.83 -0.49 15.67
N ILE A 121 1.61 -1.42 16.23
CA ILE A 121 2.27 -2.48 15.46
C ILE A 121 1.25 -3.42 14.83
N ALA A 122 0.17 -3.76 15.55
CA ALA A 122 -0.90 -4.59 15.01
C ALA A 122 -1.63 -3.91 13.84
N ALA A 123 -1.90 -2.61 13.95
CA ALA A 123 -2.49 -1.82 12.87
C ALA A 123 -1.54 -1.68 11.67
N THR A 124 -0.24 -1.42 11.91
CA THR A 124 0.80 -1.40 10.85
C THR A 124 0.87 -2.73 10.12
N ARG A 125 0.85 -3.84 10.87
CA ARG A 125 0.77 -5.19 10.30
C ARG A 125 -0.46 -5.35 9.41
N PHE A 126 -1.64 -4.98 9.91
CA PHE A 126 -2.89 -5.12 9.16
C PHE A 126 -2.86 -4.32 7.85
N ILE A 127 -2.43 -3.05 7.90
CA ILE A 127 -2.36 -2.17 6.73
C ILE A 127 -1.39 -2.73 5.68
N ASN A 128 -0.20 -3.16 6.09
CA ASN A 128 0.79 -3.69 5.15
C ASN A 128 0.34 -5.03 4.53
N GLY A 129 -0.28 -5.91 5.32
CA GLY A 129 -0.87 -7.15 4.79
C GLY A 129 -2.00 -6.88 3.81
N PHE A 130 -2.88 -5.92 4.12
CA PHE A 130 -3.94 -5.49 3.21
C PHE A 130 -3.37 -4.92 1.89
N LEU A 131 -2.39 -4.01 1.96
CA LEU A 131 -1.76 -3.42 0.79
C LEU A 131 -1.08 -4.49 -0.08
N PHE A 132 -0.39 -5.46 0.53
CA PHE A 132 0.21 -6.58 -0.21
C PHE A 132 -0.86 -7.37 -0.97
N ILE A 133 -1.89 -7.86 -0.30
CA ILE A 133 -2.94 -8.69 -0.92
C ILE A 133 -3.67 -7.90 -2.00
N PHE A 134 -4.04 -6.65 -1.69
CA PHE A 134 -4.82 -5.81 -2.58
C PHE A 134 -4.06 -5.47 -3.86
N ASN A 135 -2.78 -5.09 -3.76
CA ASN A 135 -1.96 -4.76 -4.93
C ASN A 135 -1.55 -6.00 -5.73
N MET A 136 -1.58 -7.20 -5.16
CA MET A 136 -1.32 -8.45 -5.89
C MET A 136 -2.54 -8.99 -6.65
N ILE A 137 -3.69 -8.32 -6.61
CA ILE A 137 -4.83 -8.67 -7.45
C ILE A 137 -4.45 -8.47 -8.93
N PRO A 138 -4.60 -9.49 -9.80
CA PRO A 138 -4.16 -9.42 -11.20
C PRO A 138 -5.17 -8.68 -12.10
N LEU A 139 -5.55 -7.47 -11.73
CA LEU A 139 -6.45 -6.59 -12.49
C LEU A 139 -5.71 -5.34 -12.95
N GLY A 140 -6.01 -4.83 -14.12
CA GLY A 140 -5.28 -3.91 -14.96
C GLY A 140 -4.58 -2.69 -14.34
N PHE A 141 -5.02 -2.17 -13.22
CA PHE A 141 -4.40 -1.01 -12.56
C PHE A 141 -3.63 -1.36 -11.27
N PHE A 142 -3.63 -2.64 -10.86
CA PHE A 142 -2.84 -3.13 -9.73
C PHE A 142 -1.50 -3.69 -10.19
N ASP A 143 -0.54 -3.72 -9.29
CA ASP A 143 0.80 -4.26 -9.56
C ASP A 143 0.77 -5.73 -9.94
N GLY A 144 -0.15 -6.49 -9.38
CA GLY A 144 -0.36 -7.90 -9.66
C GLY A 144 -0.64 -8.21 -11.13
N ALA A 145 -1.22 -7.27 -11.88
CA ALA A 145 -1.41 -7.43 -13.32
C ALA A 145 -0.07 -7.49 -14.07
N LYS A 146 0.86 -6.56 -13.78
CA LYS A 146 2.20 -6.54 -14.38
C LYS A 146 3.05 -7.72 -13.92
N VAL A 147 2.90 -8.13 -12.66
CA VAL A 147 3.57 -9.32 -12.12
C VAL A 147 3.11 -10.56 -12.87
N LEU A 148 1.80 -10.74 -13.07
CA LEU A 148 1.25 -11.86 -13.84
C LEU A 148 1.74 -11.84 -15.29
N GLU A 149 1.72 -10.67 -15.94
CA GLU A 149 2.23 -10.51 -17.32
C GLU A 149 3.69 -10.96 -17.44
N GLY A 150 4.56 -10.54 -16.51
CA GLY A 150 5.96 -10.95 -16.51
C GLY A 150 6.17 -12.44 -16.25
N ILE A 151 5.36 -13.05 -15.39
CA ILE A 151 5.37 -14.50 -15.16
C ILE A 151 4.96 -15.25 -16.43
N VAL A 152 3.85 -14.86 -17.05
CA VAL A 152 3.38 -15.47 -18.29
C VAL A 152 4.43 -15.35 -19.39
N TYR A 153 5.02 -14.17 -19.56
CA TYR A 153 6.11 -13.95 -20.53
C TYR A 153 7.30 -14.89 -20.29
N TYR A 154 7.72 -15.07 -19.03
CA TYR A 154 8.87 -15.92 -18.69
C TYR A 154 8.64 -17.40 -19.03
N PHE A 155 7.41 -17.91 -18.87
CA PHE A 155 7.07 -19.30 -19.17
C PHE A 155 6.58 -19.55 -20.60
N SER A 156 6.29 -18.52 -21.38
CA SER A 156 5.83 -18.63 -22.78
C SER A 156 6.94 -18.43 -23.83
N GLY A 157 8.12 -17.95 -23.40
CA GLY A 157 9.29 -17.78 -24.29
C GLY A 157 10.28 -18.87 -24.14
#